data_7cfcd3d5a2af58b2268a4b4864ece5a7
#
_entry.id   7cfcd3d5a2af58b2268a4b4864ece5a7
#
_cell.length_a   1.000
_cell.length_b   1.000
_cell.length_c   1.000
_cell.angle_alpha   90.00
_cell.angle_beta   90.00
_cell.angle_gamma   90.00
#
_symmetry.space_group_name_H-M   'P 1'
#
loop_
_entity.id
_entity.type
_entity.pdbx_description
1 polymer ?
#
loop_
_entity_poly.entity_id
_entity_poly.type
_entity_poly.pdbx_seq_one_letter_code
_entity_poly.pdbx_strand_id
1 'polypeptide(L)'
;MKKYLGLLASVGLVAIPQLTKADGPSATPSITTPLITLSNVLVNSGITANGYVDASYDYLDSDGVFISRTPSRVFDTSKSAFALHQVGLIAGYLPTEGFGAFLNLTLAQDAGLIHSNGGGTDSNFDITQAFVQYATGALTVIGGKYVTASGAEVINSTANSNASRSILFGYAIPFTHTGVRAAYKVSDALSVFGGVNNGWDQVTDLNQQKTAEVGASFTPSKVVNVAAVVYSGNEPGAGGTTNGNRTLVDVVATLNVTDALSFVLNGDYARQSNAIAQGVKATWYGGAGYANYKFSDQWRSSLRFEYFDDKEGYRTGVPQKWKEATATVVYSPAASLDLLAEVRDDWTTNHAILRHGSPASSQFSATIKAIFKFGTPAPSS
;
A
#
# COMPACT_ATOMS: atom_id res chain seq x y z
N MET A 1 -33.28 -6.45 -5.10
CA MET A 1 -32.38 -5.93 -4.05
C MET A 1 -30.96 -6.33 -4.46
N LYS A 2 -30.23 -5.44 -5.10
CA LYS A 2 -28.87 -5.70 -5.61
C LYS A 2 -27.87 -5.47 -4.45
N LYS A 3 -27.19 -6.55 -4.06
CA LYS A 3 -26.13 -6.50 -3.04
C LYS A 3 -24.86 -5.91 -3.66
N TYR A 4 -24.54 -4.67 -3.31
CA TYR A 4 -23.21 -4.13 -3.59
C TYR A 4 -22.28 -4.65 -2.48
N LEU A 5 -21.39 -5.57 -2.84
CA LEU A 5 -20.29 -5.99 -2.00
C LEU A 5 -19.25 -4.87 -2.03
N GLY A 6 -19.11 -4.14 -0.91
CA GLY A 6 -18.02 -3.18 -0.72
C GLY A 6 -16.69 -3.93 -0.73
N LEU A 7 -15.81 -3.56 -1.66
CA LEU A 7 -14.44 -4.00 -1.71
C LEU A 7 -13.67 -3.32 -0.57
N LEU A 8 -13.62 -3.96 0.60
CA LEU A 8 -12.66 -3.60 1.63
C LEU A 8 -11.30 -4.09 1.16
N ALA A 9 -10.33 -3.16 1.09
CA ALA A 9 -8.96 -3.47 0.78
C ALA A 9 -8.45 -4.58 1.70
N SER A 10 -8.39 -5.79 1.19
CA SER A 10 -7.68 -6.87 1.84
C SER A 10 -6.20 -6.65 1.61
N VAL A 11 -5.48 -6.58 2.71
CA VAL A 11 -4.03 -6.62 2.82
C VAL A 11 -3.39 -7.44 1.71
N GLY A 12 -2.40 -6.86 1.08
CA GLY A 12 -1.46 -7.26 0.04
C GLY A 12 -1.06 -8.70 -0.25
N LEU A 13 -1.88 -9.66 0.03
CA LEU A 13 -1.83 -10.91 -0.73
C LEU A 13 -2.48 -10.60 -2.07
N VAL A 14 -1.80 -10.92 -3.16
CA VAL A 14 -2.32 -10.83 -4.52
C VAL A 14 -3.82 -11.16 -4.49
N ALA A 15 -4.66 -10.14 -4.27
CA ALA A 15 -6.08 -10.27 -4.48
C ALA A 15 -6.25 -10.26 -5.99
N ILE A 16 -6.12 -11.43 -6.58
CA ILE A 16 -6.52 -11.68 -7.96
C ILE A 16 -8.03 -11.47 -7.95
N PRO A 17 -8.57 -10.45 -8.64
CA PRO A 17 -10.00 -10.36 -8.80
C PRO A 17 -10.46 -11.63 -9.49
N GLN A 18 -11.23 -12.47 -8.80
CA GLN A 18 -11.88 -13.61 -9.43
C GLN A 18 -12.94 -13.07 -10.37
N LEU A 19 -12.66 -13.13 -11.66
CA LEU A 19 -13.63 -12.88 -12.72
C LEU A 19 -14.56 -14.11 -12.78
N THR A 20 -15.73 -14.01 -12.15
CA THR A 20 -16.79 -14.99 -12.37
C THR A 20 -17.45 -14.70 -13.72
N LYS A 21 -17.43 -15.69 -14.61
CA LYS A 21 -18.14 -15.66 -15.88
C LYS A 21 -19.64 -15.76 -15.62
N ALA A 22 -20.40 -14.78 -16.07
CA ALA A 22 -21.87 -14.82 -16.03
C ALA A 22 -22.41 -15.04 -17.44
N ASP A 23 -23.23 -16.09 -17.59
CA ASP A 23 -24.04 -16.31 -18.78
C ASP A 23 -25.26 -15.38 -18.75
N GLY A 24 -25.37 -14.48 -19.72
CA GLY A 24 -26.50 -13.56 -19.87
C GLY A 24 -27.47 -13.95 -20.99
N PRO A 25 -28.75 -13.62 -20.88
CA PRO A 25 -29.76 -14.01 -21.88
C PRO A 25 -29.63 -13.20 -23.16
N SER A 26 -29.88 -13.91 -24.28
CA SER A 26 -29.93 -13.44 -25.64
C SER A 26 -30.89 -12.26 -25.84
N ALA A 27 -30.39 -11.15 -26.35
CA ALA A 27 -31.20 -10.03 -26.85
C ALA A 27 -31.12 -9.94 -28.38
N THR A 28 -32.27 -9.68 -28.99
CA THR A 28 -32.52 -9.55 -30.44
C THR A 28 -31.67 -8.42 -31.07
N PRO A 29 -31.10 -8.58 -32.27
CA PRO A 29 -30.18 -7.60 -32.85
C PRO A 29 -30.93 -6.41 -33.47
N SER A 30 -30.73 -5.24 -32.90
CA SER A 30 -30.92 -3.98 -33.61
C SER A 30 -29.60 -3.60 -34.28
N ILE A 31 -29.61 -3.46 -35.62
CA ILE A 31 -28.45 -3.10 -36.45
C ILE A 31 -28.18 -1.58 -36.26
N THR A 32 -27.51 -1.24 -35.21
CA THR A 32 -26.69 -0.02 -35.09
C THR A 32 -25.25 -0.49 -34.94
N THR A 33 -24.41 -0.22 -35.96
CA THR A 33 -22.96 -0.49 -35.84
C THR A 33 -22.45 0.22 -34.59
N PRO A 34 -22.08 -0.49 -33.52
CA PRO A 34 -21.59 0.20 -32.32
C PRO A 34 -20.29 0.87 -32.68
N LEU A 35 -20.16 2.17 -32.39
CA LEU A 35 -18.89 2.83 -32.41
C LEU A 35 -17.94 2.02 -31.49
N ILE A 36 -16.90 1.43 -32.08
CA ILE A 36 -15.88 0.69 -31.33
C ILE A 36 -15.15 1.71 -30.45
N THR A 37 -15.56 1.81 -29.20
CA THR A 37 -14.88 2.64 -28.21
C THR A 37 -13.71 1.86 -27.63
N LEU A 38 -12.66 2.55 -27.18
CA LEU A 38 -11.52 1.92 -26.48
C LEU A 38 -12.00 1.07 -25.30
N SER A 39 -13.02 1.53 -24.57
CA SER A 39 -13.64 0.79 -23.48
C SER A 39 -14.19 -0.57 -23.93
N ASN A 40 -14.91 -0.62 -25.05
CA ASN A 40 -15.46 -1.87 -25.58
C ASN A 40 -14.36 -2.83 -26.04
N VAL A 41 -13.28 -2.32 -26.63
CA VAL A 41 -12.12 -3.14 -27.02
C VAL A 41 -11.44 -3.76 -25.79
N LEU A 42 -11.20 -2.98 -24.73
CA LEU A 42 -10.58 -3.45 -23.50
C LEU A 42 -11.43 -4.49 -22.79
N VAL A 43 -12.72 -4.24 -22.60
CA VAL A 43 -13.64 -5.18 -21.95
C VAL A 43 -13.73 -6.51 -22.74
N ASN A 44 -13.83 -6.45 -24.07
CA ASN A 44 -13.92 -7.66 -24.90
C ASN A 44 -12.60 -8.45 -24.96
N SER A 45 -11.46 -7.80 -24.71
CA SER A 45 -10.14 -8.48 -24.61
C SER A 45 -9.85 -9.06 -23.22
N GLY A 46 -10.72 -8.81 -22.23
CA GLY A 46 -10.48 -9.19 -20.83
C GLY A 46 -9.44 -8.30 -20.12
N ILE A 47 -9.03 -7.18 -20.75
CA ILE A 47 -8.11 -6.22 -20.14
C ILE A 47 -8.91 -5.25 -19.27
N THR A 48 -8.51 -5.11 -18.01
CA THR A 48 -8.98 -4.04 -17.13
C THR A 48 -8.03 -2.85 -17.22
N ALA A 49 -8.57 -1.63 -17.28
CA ALA A 49 -7.79 -0.40 -17.26
C ALA A 49 -8.47 0.62 -16.36
N ASN A 50 -7.78 1.02 -15.29
CA ASN A 50 -8.30 1.91 -14.26
C ASN A 50 -7.28 3.01 -13.98
N GLY A 51 -7.75 4.13 -13.47
CA GLY A 51 -6.89 5.20 -13.01
C GLY A 51 -7.56 6.04 -11.95
N TYR A 52 -6.77 6.89 -11.33
CA TYR A 52 -7.25 7.85 -10.35
C TYR A 52 -6.34 9.08 -10.28
N VAL A 53 -6.88 10.15 -9.76
CA VAL A 53 -6.16 11.38 -9.42
C VAL A 53 -6.41 11.67 -7.95
N ASP A 54 -5.34 11.84 -7.16
CA ASP A 54 -5.34 12.19 -5.74
C ASP A 54 -4.70 13.57 -5.56
N ALA A 55 -5.49 14.53 -5.14
CA ALA A 55 -5.06 15.90 -4.87
C ALA A 55 -5.61 16.40 -3.54
N SER A 56 -4.85 17.22 -2.83
CA SER A 56 -5.22 17.74 -1.52
C SER A 56 -4.84 19.20 -1.33
N TYR A 57 -5.35 19.77 -0.25
CA TYR A 57 -4.75 20.90 0.47
C TYR A 57 -4.32 20.39 1.84
N ASP A 58 -3.05 20.52 2.14
CA ASP A 58 -2.44 20.03 3.37
C ASP A 58 -1.98 21.19 4.23
N TYR A 59 -2.25 21.11 5.52
CA TYR A 59 -1.71 21.95 6.56
C TYR A 59 -0.84 21.14 7.50
N LEU A 60 0.37 21.61 7.79
CA LEU A 60 1.28 21.02 8.77
C LEU A 60 1.88 22.15 9.62
N ASP A 61 1.82 22.03 10.94
CA ASP A 61 2.28 23.06 11.88
C ASP A 61 3.78 22.95 12.25
N SER A 62 4.49 21.96 11.68
CA SER A 62 5.93 21.75 11.88
C SER A 62 6.74 22.06 10.61
N ASP A 63 8.05 21.86 10.69
CA ASP A 63 8.94 21.99 9.53
C ASP A 63 8.88 20.77 8.59
N GLY A 64 8.15 19.72 8.97
CA GLY A 64 8.00 18.49 8.20
C GLY A 64 9.24 17.58 8.24
N VAL A 65 10.17 17.85 9.15
CA VAL A 65 11.41 17.07 9.32
C VAL A 65 11.73 16.82 10.79
N PHE A 66 12.49 15.74 11.03
CA PHE A 66 13.11 15.50 12.32
C PHE A 66 14.37 16.36 12.52
N ILE A 67 14.90 16.38 13.73
CA ILE A 67 16.18 17.04 14.05
C ILE A 67 17.36 16.49 13.24
N SER A 68 17.26 15.24 12.76
CA SER A 68 18.17 14.60 11.79
C SER A 68 18.10 15.16 10.37
N ARG A 69 17.11 16.03 10.08
CA ARG A 69 16.75 16.50 8.73
C ARG A 69 16.11 15.46 7.83
N THR A 70 15.85 14.26 8.33
CA THR A 70 15.00 13.27 7.66
C THR A 70 13.55 13.76 7.70
N PRO A 71 12.73 13.53 6.65
CA PRO A 71 11.30 13.86 6.69
C PRO A 71 10.61 13.27 7.92
N SER A 72 9.72 14.03 8.56
CA SER A 72 8.92 13.53 9.69
C SER A 72 7.73 12.66 9.26
N ARG A 73 7.51 12.53 7.97
CA ARG A 73 6.60 11.59 7.30
C ARG A 73 7.19 11.23 5.96
N VAL A 74 6.98 10.02 5.46
CA VAL A 74 7.41 9.65 4.11
C VAL A 74 6.47 10.26 3.08
N PHE A 75 5.17 10.13 3.31
CA PHE A 75 4.10 10.73 2.52
C PHE A 75 3.56 11.98 3.23
N ASP A 76 2.67 12.71 2.56
CA ASP A 76 1.93 13.83 3.15
C ASP A 76 2.87 14.91 3.74
N THR A 77 3.93 15.26 2.99
CA THR A 77 4.97 16.19 3.39
C THR A 77 4.66 17.65 3.04
N SER A 78 3.56 17.89 2.34
CA SER A 78 3.15 19.23 1.94
C SER A 78 2.80 20.10 3.14
N LYS A 79 3.18 21.38 3.07
CA LYS A 79 3.03 22.31 4.18
C LYS A 79 2.26 23.55 3.72
N SER A 80 1.01 23.70 4.19
CA SER A 80 0.11 24.80 3.84
C SER A 80 0.03 25.03 2.33
N ALA A 81 -0.19 23.95 1.57
CA ALA A 81 -0.11 23.96 0.12
C ALA A 81 -1.12 23.00 -0.53
N PHE A 82 -1.48 23.31 -1.77
CA PHE A 82 -2.10 22.32 -2.64
C PHE A 82 -1.05 21.33 -3.13
N ALA A 83 -1.41 20.07 -3.17
CA ALA A 83 -0.55 18.98 -3.59
C ALA A 83 -1.28 18.07 -4.58
N LEU A 84 -0.55 17.61 -5.61
CA LEU A 84 -0.94 16.49 -6.45
C LEU A 84 -0.11 15.29 -5.99
N HIS A 85 -0.73 14.42 -5.20
CA HIS A 85 -0.04 13.28 -4.61
C HIS A 85 0.20 12.18 -5.62
N GLN A 86 -0.87 11.72 -6.26
CA GLN A 86 -0.80 10.60 -7.19
C GLN A 86 -1.70 10.80 -8.41
N VAL A 87 -1.19 10.42 -9.57
CA VAL A 87 -1.98 10.01 -10.71
C VAL A 87 -1.64 8.54 -10.97
N GLY A 88 -2.54 7.64 -10.61
CA GLY A 88 -2.36 6.21 -10.79
C GLY A 88 -2.97 5.74 -12.10
N LEU A 89 -2.22 4.95 -12.88
CA LEU A 89 -2.71 4.28 -14.08
C LEU A 89 -2.43 2.78 -13.95
N ILE A 90 -3.47 1.97 -14.05
CA ILE A 90 -3.41 0.52 -13.81
C ILE A 90 -4.01 -0.17 -15.01
N ALA A 91 -3.30 -1.13 -15.59
CA ALA A 91 -3.80 -1.98 -16.65
C ALA A 91 -3.36 -3.42 -16.40
N GLY A 92 -4.23 -4.38 -16.68
CA GLY A 92 -3.91 -5.79 -16.48
C GLY A 92 -4.81 -6.73 -17.24
N TYR A 93 -4.21 -7.85 -17.62
CA TYR A 93 -4.87 -9.06 -18.04
C TYR A 93 -4.36 -10.19 -17.16
N LEU A 94 -5.17 -10.64 -16.20
CA LEU A 94 -4.79 -11.61 -15.19
C LEU A 94 -5.78 -12.80 -15.21
N PRO A 95 -5.66 -13.71 -16.18
CA PRO A 95 -6.54 -14.87 -16.28
C PRO A 95 -6.30 -15.84 -15.11
N THR A 96 -7.32 -16.63 -14.78
CA THR A 96 -7.22 -17.71 -13.78
C THR A 96 -6.49 -18.94 -14.32
N GLU A 97 -6.32 -19.04 -15.63
CA GLU A 97 -5.56 -20.09 -16.33
C GLU A 97 -4.71 -19.47 -17.43
N GLY A 98 -3.42 -19.83 -17.47
CA GLY A 98 -2.46 -19.38 -18.48
C GLY A 98 -1.70 -18.11 -18.11
N PHE A 99 -1.20 -17.42 -19.13
CA PHE A 99 -0.32 -16.27 -18.96
C PHE A 99 -1.10 -14.95 -18.91
N GLY A 100 -0.63 -14.04 -18.07
CA GLY A 100 -1.12 -12.69 -17.91
C GLY A 100 -0.01 -11.68 -17.68
N ALA A 101 -0.37 -10.41 -17.66
CA ALA A 101 0.53 -9.31 -17.34
C ALA A 101 -0.19 -8.20 -16.60
N PHE A 102 0.54 -7.46 -15.78
CA PHE A 102 0.04 -6.35 -14.99
C PHE A 102 1.00 -5.18 -15.03
N LEU A 103 0.45 -3.96 -15.14
CA LEU A 103 1.17 -2.71 -15.11
C LEU A 103 0.45 -1.73 -14.16
N ASN A 104 1.20 -1.13 -13.26
CA ASN A 104 0.76 -0.01 -12.42
C ASN A 104 1.82 1.10 -12.48
N LEU A 105 1.41 2.27 -12.93
CA LEU A 105 2.21 3.48 -12.98
C LEU A 105 1.71 4.45 -11.93
N THR A 106 2.64 5.06 -11.21
CA THR A 106 2.38 6.17 -10.29
C THR A 106 3.12 7.40 -10.78
N LEU A 107 2.39 8.51 -10.95
CA LEU A 107 2.93 9.81 -11.32
C LEU A 107 2.67 10.82 -10.20
N ALA A 108 3.33 11.97 -10.25
CA ALA A 108 3.31 13.07 -9.30
C ALA A 108 4.16 12.84 -8.04
N GLN A 109 3.92 13.57 -6.96
CA GLN A 109 4.82 13.68 -5.80
C GLN A 109 5.19 12.32 -5.18
N ASP A 110 4.22 11.44 -5.00
CA ASP A 110 4.44 10.18 -4.32
C ASP A 110 5.28 9.19 -5.15
N ALA A 111 5.38 9.41 -6.47
CA ALA A 111 6.21 8.57 -7.33
C ALA A 111 7.68 8.57 -6.88
N GLY A 112 8.22 9.74 -6.53
CA GLY A 112 9.59 9.86 -6.03
C GLY A 112 9.81 9.23 -4.66
N LEU A 113 8.75 9.12 -3.83
CA LEU A 113 8.82 8.55 -2.49
C LEU A 113 8.87 7.02 -2.49
N ILE A 114 8.18 6.40 -3.46
CA ILE A 114 8.10 4.94 -3.62
C ILE A 114 9.12 4.40 -4.63
N HIS A 115 9.91 5.30 -5.23
CA HIS A 115 10.87 4.94 -6.27
C HIS A 115 11.93 3.99 -5.74
N SER A 116 12.05 2.84 -6.40
CA SER A 116 12.99 1.80 -5.98
C SER A 116 14.40 2.08 -6.49
N ASN A 117 15.42 1.71 -5.72
CA ASN A 117 16.82 1.83 -6.11
C ASN A 117 17.11 1.11 -7.43
N GLY A 118 17.77 1.82 -8.35
CA GLY A 118 18.08 1.31 -9.69
C GLY A 118 16.94 1.45 -10.71
N GLY A 119 15.81 2.05 -10.33
CA GLY A 119 14.65 2.29 -11.20
C GLY A 119 14.73 3.55 -12.06
N GLY A 120 15.81 4.32 -11.98
CA GLY A 120 15.97 5.62 -12.64
C GLY A 120 16.12 6.78 -11.64
N THR A 121 15.98 8.01 -12.13
CA THR A 121 16.16 9.23 -11.32
C THR A 121 14.98 10.19 -11.40
N ASP A 122 13.88 9.83 -12.08
CA ASP A 122 12.71 10.68 -12.20
C ASP A 122 11.92 10.68 -10.89
N SER A 123 11.73 11.86 -10.29
CA SER A 123 11.02 12.02 -9.03
C SER A 123 9.49 12.06 -9.18
N ASN A 124 8.96 12.17 -10.40
CA ASN A 124 7.53 12.30 -10.67
C ASN A 124 6.92 11.12 -11.43
N PHE A 125 7.70 10.07 -11.66
CA PHE A 125 7.27 8.87 -12.39
C PHE A 125 7.87 7.63 -11.75
N ASP A 126 7.03 6.60 -11.50
CA ASP A 126 7.46 5.28 -11.08
C ASP A 126 6.65 4.18 -11.77
N ILE A 127 7.35 3.14 -12.22
CA ILE A 127 6.73 1.87 -12.55
C ILE A 127 6.55 1.12 -11.25
N THR A 128 5.42 1.34 -10.58
CA THR A 128 5.15 0.80 -9.26
C THR A 128 5.04 -0.71 -9.28
N GLN A 129 4.38 -1.25 -10.32
CA GLN A 129 4.33 -2.68 -10.58
C GLN A 129 4.41 -2.95 -12.09
N ALA A 130 5.22 -3.93 -12.48
CA ALA A 130 5.24 -4.49 -13.81
C ALA A 130 5.67 -5.95 -13.70
N PHE A 131 4.75 -6.88 -13.94
CA PHE A 131 5.03 -8.30 -13.85
C PHE A 131 4.26 -9.11 -14.87
N VAL A 132 4.79 -10.28 -15.19
CA VAL A 132 4.08 -11.35 -15.87
C VAL A 132 3.55 -12.34 -14.87
N GLN A 133 2.41 -12.96 -15.19
CA GLN A 133 1.77 -13.98 -14.37
C GLN A 133 1.64 -15.27 -15.16
N TYR A 134 1.78 -16.40 -14.48
CA TYR A 134 1.26 -17.68 -14.91
C TYR A 134 0.35 -18.25 -13.83
N ALA A 135 -0.88 -18.60 -14.19
CA ALA A 135 -1.85 -19.18 -13.28
C ALA A 135 -2.31 -20.55 -13.81
N THR A 136 -2.46 -21.51 -12.91
CA THR A 136 -3.03 -22.83 -13.23
C THR A 136 -3.60 -23.48 -11.96
N GLY A 137 -4.89 -23.80 -11.97
CA GLY A 137 -5.58 -24.35 -10.81
C GLY A 137 -5.44 -23.47 -9.57
N ALA A 138 -4.81 -24.01 -8.52
CA ALA A 138 -4.58 -23.31 -7.26
C ALA A 138 -3.27 -22.51 -7.23
N LEU A 139 -2.39 -22.64 -8.24
CA LEU A 139 -1.07 -22.04 -8.29
C LEU A 139 -1.10 -20.75 -9.13
N THR A 140 -0.51 -19.69 -8.60
CA THR A 140 -0.19 -18.46 -9.35
C THR A 140 1.28 -18.11 -9.13
N VAL A 141 2.01 -17.86 -10.21
CA VAL A 141 3.40 -17.40 -10.17
C VAL A 141 3.48 -16.05 -10.86
N ILE A 142 4.13 -15.09 -10.22
CA ILE A 142 4.43 -13.78 -10.81
C ILE A 142 5.94 -13.55 -10.87
N GLY A 143 6.39 -12.85 -11.91
CA GLY A 143 7.80 -12.46 -12.06
C GLY A 143 7.90 -11.03 -12.58
N GLY A 144 8.67 -10.18 -11.89
CA GLY A 144 8.84 -8.77 -12.20
C GLY A 144 8.85 -7.89 -10.95
N LYS A 145 8.43 -6.63 -11.08
CA LYS A 145 8.27 -5.69 -9.94
C LYS A 145 6.84 -5.76 -9.43
N TYR A 146 6.67 -5.94 -8.12
CA TYR A 146 5.38 -6.07 -7.44
C TYR A 146 5.42 -5.41 -6.05
N VAL A 147 4.26 -5.01 -5.53
CA VAL A 147 4.16 -4.41 -4.19
C VAL A 147 4.42 -5.42 -3.09
N THR A 148 4.85 -4.91 -1.94
CA THR A 148 5.00 -5.69 -0.70
C THR A 148 3.70 -6.40 -0.31
N ALA A 149 3.82 -7.48 0.44
CA ALA A 149 2.69 -8.14 1.10
C ALA A 149 2.54 -7.72 2.57
N SER A 150 3.42 -6.84 3.07
CA SER A 150 3.36 -6.32 4.44
C SER A 150 2.55 -5.03 4.54
N GLY A 151 2.01 -4.78 5.73
CA GLY A 151 1.28 -3.56 6.09
C GLY A 151 -0.22 -3.62 5.83
N ALA A 152 -0.94 -2.86 6.65
CA ALA A 152 -2.39 -2.67 6.50
C ALA A 152 -2.75 -1.63 5.43
N GLU A 153 -1.82 -0.76 5.07
CA GLU A 153 -1.97 0.27 4.05
C GLU A 153 -1.22 -0.11 2.77
N VAL A 154 -1.56 0.58 1.67
CA VAL A 154 -1.00 0.33 0.34
C VAL A 154 -0.60 1.65 -0.35
N ILE A 155 0.22 1.56 -1.39
CA ILE A 155 0.65 2.72 -2.20
C ILE A 155 -0.55 3.42 -2.83
N ASN A 156 -1.48 2.66 -3.41
CA ASN A 156 -2.66 3.20 -4.08
C ASN A 156 -3.58 3.94 -3.10
N SER A 157 -3.74 5.26 -3.25
CA SER A 157 -4.55 6.11 -2.37
C SER A 157 -6.01 5.68 -2.29
N THR A 158 -6.57 5.11 -3.35
CA THR A 158 -8.00 4.74 -3.41
C THR A 158 -8.35 3.57 -2.48
N ALA A 159 -7.36 2.84 -2.00
CA ALA A 159 -7.54 1.62 -1.21
C ALA A 159 -7.28 1.81 0.30
N ASN A 160 -6.91 3.02 0.73
CA ASN A 160 -6.68 3.32 2.14
C ASN A 160 -7.90 3.98 2.80
N SER A 161 -8.04 3.76 4.09
CA SER A 161 -9.16 4.32 4.89
C SER A 161 -8.91 5.77 5.31
N ASN A 162 -7.64 6.19 5.41
CA ASN A 162 -7.19 7.50 5.82
C ASN A 162 -6.60 8.28 4.65
N ALA A 163 -6.58 9.62 4.74
CA ALA A 163 -5.98 10.48 3.73
C ALA A 163 -4.45 10.44 3.78
N SER A 164 -3.86 10.44 4.98
CA SER A 164 -2.43 10.27 5.20
C SER A 164 -2.03 8.81 5.36
N ARG A 165 -0.73 8.53 5.18
CA ARG A 165 -0.17 7.19 5.42
C ARG A 165 0.28 7.03 6.87
N SER A 166 0.18 5.79 7.36
CA SER A 166 0.68 5.40 8.68
C SER A 166 2.19 5.54 8.81
N ILE A 167 2.66 5.66 10.04
CA ILE A 167 4.09 5.62 10.37
C ILE A 167 4.66 4.25 9.96
N LEU A 168 3.94 3.17 10.27
CA LEU A 168 4.36 1.81 9.94
C LEU A 168 4.54 1.65 8.43
N PHE A 169 3.56 2.08 7.62
CA PHE A 169 3.66 1.99 6.16
C PHE A 169 4.88 2.75 5.63
N GLY A 170 5.15 3.95 6.15
CA GLY A 170 6.25 4.78 5.68
C GLY A 170 7.64 4.31 6.13
N TYR A 171 7.76 3.77 7.34
CA TYR A 171 9.06 3.53 7.96
C TYR A 171 9.35 2.10 8.35
N ALA A 172 8.33 1.25 8.60
CA ALA A 172 8.57 -0.09 9.11
C ALA A 172 8.81 -1.14 8.03
N ILE A 173 8.21 -0.97 6.84
CA ILE A 173 8.10 -1.98 5.79
C ILE A 173 8.70 -1.52 4.44
N PRO A 174 8.98 -2.43 3.50
CA PRO A 174 9.28 -2.08 2.10
C PRO A 174 8.00 -1.69 1.34
N PHE A 175 8.15 -0.97 0.23
CA PHE A 175 7.03 -0.64 -0.69
C PHE A 175 6.90 -1.67 -1.80
N THR A 176 8.03 -2.05 -2.43
CA THR A 176 8.03 -2.93 -3.60
C THR A 176 9.20 -3.92 -3.56
N HIS A 177 9.05 -4.96 -4.37
CA HIS A 177 10.08 -5.96 -4.62
C HIS A 177 10.20 -6.25 -6.11
N THR A 178 11.38 -6.64 -6.57
CA THR A 178 11.60 -7.17 -7.92
C THR A 178 12.15 -8.60 -7.81
N GLY A 179 11.40 -9.56 -8.33
CA GLY A 179 11.74 -10.96 -8.15
C GLY A 179 10.67 -11.91 -8.68
N VAL A 180 10.56 -13.07 -8.05
CA VAL A 180 9.55 -14.09 -8.35
C VAL A 180 8.81 -14.46 -7.06
N ARG A 181 7.48 -14.52 -7.13
CA ARG A 181 6.60 -14.97 -6.05
C ARG A 181 5.65 -16.03 -6.59
N ALA A 182 5.54 -17.14 -5.88
CA ALA A 182 4.55 -18.17 -6.13
C ALA A 182 3.54 -18.19 -4.98
N ALA A 183 2.26 -18.15 -5.32
CA ALA A 183 1.14 -18.27 -4.37
C ALA A 183 0.35 -19.54 -4.65
N TYR A 184 -0.11 -20.21 -3.60
CA TYR A 184 -0.90 -21.42 -3.69
C TYR A 184 -2.14 -21.35 -2.79
N LYS A 185 -3.30 -21.52 -3.37
CA LYS A 185 -4.58 -21.60 -2.65
C LYS A 185 -4.74 -23.01 -2.08
N VAL A 186 -4.44 -23.17 -0.80
CA VAL A 186 -4.53 -24.48 -0.10
C VAL A 186 -6.00 -24.88 0.10
N SER A 187 -6.86 -23.91 0.41
CA SER A 187 -8.31 -24.07 0.57
C SER A 187 -9.01 -22.73 0.34
N ASP A 188 -10.33 -22.70 0.46
CA ASP A 188 -11.07 -21.42 0.40
C ASP A 188 -10.72 -20.48 1.55
N ALA A 189 -10.25 -21.01 2.68
CA ALA A 189 -9.86 -20.24 3.84
C ALA A 189 -8.37 -19.93 3.93
N LEU A 190 -7.49 -20.68 3.25
CA LEU A 190 -6.04 -20.60 3.42
C LEU A 190 -5.33 -20.47 2.08
N SER A 191 -4.55 -19.42 1.93
CA SER A 191 -3.56 -19.24 0.86
C SER A 191 -2.17 -19.06 1.47
N VAL A 192 -1.15 -19.58 0.81
CA VAL A 192 0.25 -19.42 1.19
C VAL A 192 1.05 -18.89 0.00
N PHE A 193 2.16 -18.22 0.25
CA PHE A 193 3.07 -17.82 -0.80
C PHE A 193 4.52 -17.89 -0.35
N GLY A 194 5.42 -17.95 -1.31
CA GLY A 194 6.85 -17.82 -1.11
C GLY A 194 7.51 -17.22 -2.33
N GLY A 195 8.65 -16.59 -2.14
CA GLY A 195 9.35 -15.93 -3.23
C GLY A 195 10.78 -15.57 -2.89
N VAL A 196 11.47 -15.08 -3.92
CA VAL A 196 12.84 -14.56 -3.83
C VAL A 196 12.93 -13.29 -4.66
N ASN A 197 13.51 -12.24 -4.08
CA ASN A 197 13.60 -10.93 -4.71
C ASN A 197 14.95 -10.26 -4.43
N ASN A 198 15.17 -9.11 -5.08
CA ASN A 198 16.42 -8.35 -4.98
C ASN A 198 16.62 -7.62 -3.64
N GLY A 199 15.62 -7.65 -2.76
CA GLY A 199 15.63 -6.93 -1.49
C GLY A 199 14.54 -5.84 -1.40
N TRP A 200 14.66 -5.00 -0.37
CA TRP A 200 13.71 -3.93 -0.09
C TRP A 200 13.87 -2.78 -1.07
N ASP A 201 12.82 -2.48 -1.81
CA ASP A 201 12.76 -1.33 -2.73
C ASP A 201 13.94 -1.30 -3.73
N GLN A 202 14.28 -2.47 -4.31
CA GLN A 202 15.38 -2.61 -5.26
C GLN A 202 14.90 -3.20 -6.58
N VAL A 203 15.02 -2.43 -7.67
CA VAL A 203 14.89 -2.94 -9.05
C VAL A 203 16.20 -3.60 -9.45
N THR A 204 17.33 -2.91 -9.24
CA THR A 204 18.67 -3.45 -9.44
C THR A 204 19.19 -3.98 -8.10
N ASP A 205 19.69 -5.20 -8.08
CA ASP A 205 20.29 -5.79 -6.90
C ASP A 205 21.67 -5.14 -6.63
N LEU A 206 21.71 -4.28 -5.63
CA LEU A 206 22.91 -3.47 -5.33
C LEU A 206 24.00 -4.27 -4.60
N ASN A 207 23.64 -5.34 -3.89
CA ASN A 207 24.57 -6.14 -3.08
C ASN A 207 24.74 -7.58 -3.61
N GLN A 208 24.11 -7.93 -4.72
CA GLN A 208 24.09 -9.25 -5.35
C GLN A 208 23.62 -10.38 -4.42
N GLN A 209 22.80 -10.02 -3.42
CA GLN A 209 22.22 -10.96 -2.46
C GLN A 209 20.70 -10.88 -2.51
N LYS A 210 20.05 -11.99 -2.25
CA LYS A 210 18.59 -12.09 -2.38
C LYS A 210 17.92 -12.06 -1.02
N THR A 211 16.69 -11.53 -1.01
CA THR A 211 15.78 -11.60 0.11
C THR A 211 14.71 -12.64 -0.20
N ALA A 212 14.54 -13.59 0.71
CA ALA A 212 13.45 -14.54 0.68
C ALA A 212 12.21 -13.94 1.33
N GLU A 213 11.04 -14.33 0.80
CA GLU A 213 9.75 -13.99 1.38
C GLU A 213 8.89 -15.25 1.55
N VAL A 214 8.14 -15.31 2.64
CA VAL A 214 7.14 -16.34 2.88
C VAL A 214 5.97 -15.75 3.66
N GLY A 215 4.76 -16.11 3.29
CA GLY A 215 3.58 -15.62 3.99
C GLY A 215 2.36 -16.47 3.77
N ALA A 216 1.31 -16.13 4.51
CA ALA A 216 0.02 -16.79 4.45
C ALA A 216 -1.11 -15.79 4.71
N SER A 217 -2.28 -16.09 4.15
CA SER A 217 -3.55 -15.44 4.49
C SER A 217 -4.55 -16.49 4.91
N PHE A 218 -5.20 -16.25 6.04
CA PHE A 218 -6.22 -17.13 6.60
C PHE A 218 -7.52 -16.37 6.80
N THR A 219 -8.56 -16.76 6.05
CA THR A 219 -9.89 -16.16 6.05
C THR A 219 -10.94 -17.23 6.36
N PRO A 220 -11.05 -17.69 7.62
CA PRO A 220 -11.98 -18.77 7.99
C PRO A 220 -13.44 -18.38 7.86
N SER A 221 -13.74 -17.10 7.81
CA SER A 221 -15.09 -16.56 7.68
C SER A 221 -15.06 -15.14 7.10
N LYS A 222 -16.23 -14.57 6.80
CA LYS A 222 -16.35 -13.15 6.39
C LYS A 222 -16.00 -12.17 7.51
N VAL A 223 -15.97 -12.64 8.76
CA VAL A 223 -15.70 -11.81 9.94
C VAL A 223 -14.22 -11.62 10.17
N VAL A 224 -13.39 -12.63 9.92
CA VAL A 224 -11.96 -12.63 10.27
C VAL A 224 -11.10 -12.87 9.04
N ASN A 225 -10.10 -12.02 8.85
CA ASN A 225 -8.98 -12.25 7.96
C ASN A 225 -7.68 -11.98 8.73
N VAL A 226 -6.71 -12.86 8.61
CA VAL A 226 -5.35 -12.68 9.16
C VAL A 226 -4.35 -12.96 8.06
N ALA A 227 -3.44 -12.02 7.83
CA ALA A 227 -2.31 -12.19 6.93
C ALA A 227 -1.01 -12.01 7.70
N ALA A 228 0.00 -12.80 7.36
CA ALA A 228 1.33 -12.69 7.92
C ALA A 228 2.38 -12.89 6.83
N VAL A 229 3.48 -12.14 6.92
CA VAL A 229 4.63 -12.29 6.02
C VAL A 229 5.94 -12.13 6.78
N VAL A 230 6.93 -12.88 6.34
CA VAL A 230 8.33 -12.76 6.78
C VAL A 230 9.18 -12.51 5.55
N TYR A 231 10.02 -11.46 5.64
CA TYR A 231 11.11 -11.20 4.70
C TYR A 231 12.43 -11.44 5.41
N SER A 232 13.38 -12.11 4.78
CA SER A 232 14.72 -12.28 5.33
C SER A 232 15.77 -12.35 4.22
N GLY A 233 16.78 -11.50 4.31
CA GLY A 233 17.88 -11.42 3.36
C GLY A 233 18.93 -10.41 3.78
N ASN A 234 20.05 -10.40 3.09
CA ASN A 234 21.07 -9.39 3.31
C ASN A 234 20.69 -8.09 2.57
N GLU A 235 20.63 -7.02 3.32
CA GLU A 235 20.26 -5.68 2.84
C GLU A 235 21.39 -4.69 3.11
N PRO A 236 21.53 -3.64 2.29
CA PRO A 236 22.46 -2.57 2.55
C PRO A 236 22.18 -1.89 3.90
N GLY A 237 23.25 -1.58 4.64
CA GLY A 237 23.19 -0.73 5.82
C GLY A 237 23.17 0.77 5.47
N ALA A 238 23.28 1.62 6.48
CA ALA A 238 23.30 3.06 6.30
C ALA A 238 24.42 3.50 5.35
N GLY A 239 24.07 4.33 4.36
CA GLY A 239 25.00 4.80 3.35
C GLY A 239 25.55 3.72 2.40
N GLY A 240 25.01 2.49 2.42
CA GLY A 240 25.42 1.41 1.51
C GLY A 240 26.82 0.84 1.76
N THR A 241 27.47 1.21 2.89
CA THR A 241 28.87 0.82 3.17
C THR A 241 28.99 -0.55 3.84
N THR A 242 27.89 -1.08 4.36
CA THR A 242 27.81 -2.38 5.02
C THR A 242 26.64 -3.17 4.45
N ASN A 243 26.68 -4.51 4.64
CA ASN A 243 25.54 -5.39 4.39
C ASN A 243 25.27 -6.22 5.63
N GLY A 244 24.00 -6.51 5.87
CA GLY A 244 23.62 -7.33 6.99
C GLY A 244 22.24 -7.96 6.82
N ASN A 245 22.05 -9.13 7.45
CA ASN A 245 20.77 -9.78 7.41
C ASN A 245 19.70 -8.88 8.04
N ARG A 246 18.69 -8.52 7.24
CA ARG A 246 17.44 -7.87 7.65
C ARG A 246 16.34 -8.90 7.67
N THR A 247 15.65 -8.97 8.79
CA THR A 247 14.43 -9.77 8.92
C THR A 247 13.29 -8.86 9.35
N LEU A 248 12.17 -8.96 8.64
CA LEU A 248 10.88 -8.32 8.98
C LEU A 248 9.86 -9.42 9.19
N VAL A 249 9.06 -9.29 10.23
CA VAL A 249 7.81 -10.01 10.44
C VAL A 249 6.69 -8.98 10.50
N ASP A 250 5.69 -9.14 9.66
CA ASP A 250 4.47 -8.33 9.64
C ASP A 250 3.25 -9.22 9.81
N VAL A 251 2.29 -8.74 10.57
CA VAL A 251 0.99 -9.40 10.76
C VAL A 251 -0.10 -8.36 10.66
N VAL A 252 -1.10 -8.64 9.84
CA VAL A 252 -2.32 -7.83 9.75
C VAL A 252 -3.53 -8.69 10.04
N ALA A 253 -4.40 -8.24 10.94
CA ALA A 253 -5.66 -8.87 11.26
C ALA A 253 -6.82 -7.91 10.99
N THR A 254 -7.81 -8.35 10.23
CA THR A 254 -9.06 -7.61 9.97
C THR A 254 -10.22 -8.33 10.62
N LEU A 255 -11.02 -7.58 11.37
CA LEU A 255 -12.22 -8.04 12.03
C LEU A 255 -13.44 -7.23 11.53
N ASN A 256 -14.28 -7.85 10.71
CA ASN A 256 -15.54 -7.26 10.23
C ASN A 256 -16.66 -7.61 11.22
N VAL A 257 -16.89 -6.74 12.20
CA VAL A 257 -17.87 -6.98 13.29
C VAL A 257 -19.31 -6.93 12.77
N THR A 258 -19.56 -5.98 11.87
CA THR A 258 -20.83 -5.83 11.14
C THR A 258 -20.56 -5.41 9.70
N ASP A 259 -21.58 -5.30 8.87
CA ASP A 259 -21.45 -4.71 7.52
C ASP A 259 -21.01 -3.23 7.56
N ALA A 260 -21.14 -2.56 8.70
CA ALA A 260 -20.79 -1.15 8.88
C ALA A 260 -19.50 -0.94 9.68
N LEU A 261 -19.12 -1.85 10.59
CA LEU A 261 -18.00 -1.68 11.52
C LEU A 261 -16.93 -2.72 11.29
N SER A 262 -15.70 -2.27 11.02
CA SER A 262 -14.53 -3.13 10.98
C SER A 262 -13.38 -2.56 11.79
N PHE A 263 -12.53 -3.44 12.30
CA PHE A 263 -11.24 -3.12 12.90
C PHE A 263 -10.13 -3.75 12.10
N VAL A 264 -8.99 -3.04 12.00
CA VAL A 264 -7.76 -3.59 11.43
C VAL A 264 -6.64 -3.38 12.45
N LEU A 265 -5.85 -4.42 12.69
CA LEU A 265 -4.66 -4.38 13.53
C LEU A 265 -3.47 -4.76 12.67
N ASN A 266 -2.40 -3.99 12.73
CA ASN A 266 -1.13 -4.28 12.07
C ASN A 266 -0.02 -4.27 13.11
N GLY A 267 0.92 -5.20 13.00
CA GLY A 267 2.09 -5.26 13.86
C GLY A 267 3.33 -5.63 13.06
N ASP A 268 4.39 -4.84 13.24
CA ASP A 268 5.69 -5.01 12.60
C ASP A 268 6.79 -5.22 13.62
N TYR A 269 7.70 -6.13 13.31
CA TYR A 269 8.98 -6.28 13.99
C TYR A 269 10.08 -6.51 12.98
N ALA A 270 11.11 -5.67 13.00
CA ALA A 270 12.24 -5.81 12.13
C ALA A 270 13.58 -5.61 12.85
N ARG A 271 14.59 -6.30 12.33
CA ARG A 271 15.97 -6.23 12.81
C ARG A 271 16.92 -6.36 11.63
N GLN A 272 18.01 -5.59 11.67
CA GLN A 272 19.11 -5.73 10.71
C GLN A 272 20.45 -5.74 11.43
N SER A 273 21.30 -6.71 11.10
CA SER A 273 22.70 -6.71 11.51
C SER A 273 23.51 -5.74 10.65
N ASN A 274 24.61 -5.20 11.15
CA ASN A 274 25.46 -4.22 10.45
C ASN A 274 24.67 -3.04 9.81
N ALA A 275 23.56 -2.64 10.45
CA ALA A 275 22.65 -1.66 9.88
C ALA A 275 23.25 -0.25 9.85
N ILE A 276 23.88 0.17 10.95
CA ILE A 276 24.43 1.53 11.11
C ILE A 276 25.93 1.54 10.77
N ALA A 277 26.65 0.54 11.23
CA ALA A 277 28.07 0.30 10.96
C ALA A 277 28.37 -1.19 11.12
N GLN A 278 29.58 -1.61 10.77
CA GLN A 278 30.03 -2.99 10.98
C GLN A 278 29.90 -3.39 12.46
N GLY A 279 29.19 -4.47 12.74
CA GLY A 279 28.92 -4.95 14.09
C GLY A 279 27.76 -4.24 14.81
N VAL A 280 27.23 -3.14 14.27
CA VAL A 280 26.15 -2.38 14.89
C VAL A 280 24.81 -2.73 14.22
N LYS A 281 23.93 -3.35 15.01
CA LYS A 281 22.57 -3.72 14.56
C LYS A 281 21.61 -2.54 14.71
N ALA A 282 20.47 -2.64 14.00
CA ALA A 282 19.28 -1.83 14.24
C ALA A 282 18.06 -2.72 14.47
N THR A 283 17.12 -2.22 15.27
CA THR A 283 15.85 -2.87 15.57
C THR A 283 14.75 -1.82 15.58
N TRP A 284 13.66 -2.08 14.87
CA TRP A 284 12.46 -1.25 14.92
C TRP A 284 11.22 -2.13 14.95
N TYR A 285 10.17 -1.63 15.57
CA TYR A 285 8.89 -2.33 15.67
C TYR A 285 7.77 -1.35 15.95
N GLY A 286 6.56 -1.77 15.65
CA GLY A 286 5.39 -0.96 15.93
C GLY A 286 4.09 -1.71 15.81
N GLY A 287 3.01 -1.01 16.10
CA GLY A 287 1.65 -1.48 15.93
C GLY A 287 0.72 -0.34 15.56
N ALA A 288 -0.23 -0.64 14.69
CA ALA A 288 -1.31 0.26 14.28
C ALA A 288 -2.66 -0.40 14.48
N GLY A 289 -3.64 0.39 14.91
CA GLY A 289 -5.03 -0.03 15.04
C GLY A 289 -5.95 0.94 14.30
N TYR A 290 -6.88 0.39 13.53
CA TYR A 290 -7.87 1.14 12.76
C TYR A 290 -9.27 0.74 13.19
N ALA A 291 -10.17 1.72 13.31
CA ALA A 291 -11.59 1.53 13.47
C ALA A 291 -12.32 2.22 12.32
N ASN A 292 -12.91 1.44 11.42
CA ASN A 292 -13.60 1.95 10.25
C ASN A 292 -15.10 1.79 10.42
N TYR A 293 -15.84 2.87 10.18
CA TYR A 293 -17.30 2.87 10.31
C TYR A 293 -17.98 3.47 9.09
N LYS A 294 -18.90 2.73 8.50
CA LYS A 294 -19.74 3.14 7.38
C LYS A 294 -21.10 3.60 7.89
N PHE A 295 -21.35 4.90 7.86
CA PHE A 295 -22.64 5.49 8.28
C PHE A 295 -23.74 5.26 7.24
N SER A 296 -23.35 5.35 5.94
CA SER A 296 -24.23 5.15 4.79
C SER A 296 -23.39 4.74 3.56
N ASP A 297 -24.02 4.60 2.40
CA ASP A 297 -23.28 4.33 1.15
C ASP A 297 -22.39 5.51 0.73
N GLN A 298 -22.70 6.71 1.19
CA GLN A 298 -21.94 7.92 0.86
C GLN A 298 -20.97 8.37 1.96
N TRP A 299 -21.19 7.98 3.23
CA TRP A 299 -20.41 8.47 4.36
C TRP A 299 -19.71 7.34 5.11
N ARG A 300 -18.43 7.51 5.33
CA ARG A 300 -17.61 6.62 6.17
C ARG A 300 -16.59 7.41 6.99
N SER A 301 -16.07 6.81 8.04
CA SER A 301 -14.99 7.37 8.84
C SER A 301 -13.97 6.29 9.19
N SER A 302 -12.76 6.75 9.50
CA SER A 302 -11.69 5.92 10.03
C SER A 302 -10.99 6.65 11.18
N LEU A 303 -10.71 5.91 12.26
CA LEU A 303 -9.79 6.31 13.31
C LEU A 303 -8.56 5.42 13.20
N ARG A 304 -7.35 6.00 13.29
CA ARG A 304 -6.09 5.28 13.33
C ARG A 304 -5.28 5.71 14.55
N PHE A 305 -4.68 4.74 15.22
CA PHE A 305 -3.73 4.97 16.31
C PHE A 305 -2.50 4.11 16.07
N GLU A 306 -1.31 4.70 16.27
CA GLU A 306 -0.05 3.99 16.06
C GLU A 306 0.94 4.20 17.19
N TYR A 307 1.84 3.23 17.30
CA TYR A 307 3.06 3.28 18.07
C TYR A 307 4.19 2.70 17.24
N PHE A 308 5.33 3.39 17.18
CA PHE A 308 6.54 2.96 16.50
C PHE A 308 7.77 3.25 17.37
N ASP A 309 8.68 2.27 17.49
CA ASP A 309 9.94 2.39 18.23
C ASP A 309 11.11 2.13 17.26
N ASP A 310 11.85 3.18 16.93
CA ASP A 310 13.09 3.13 16.16
C ASP A 310 14.28 3.23 17.14
N LYS A 311 14.65 2.08 17.71
CA LYS A 311 15.57 2.01 18.85
C LYS A 311 16.89 2.70 18.61
N GLU A 312 17.48 2.47 17.46
CA GLU A 312 18.78 3.00 17.08
C GLU A 312 18.69 4.18 16.09
N GLY A 313 17.49 4.63 15.74
CA GLY A 313 17.28 5.74 14.81
C GLY A 313 17.61 5.39 13.35
N TYR A 314 17.61 4.12 12.99
CA TYR A 314 18.00 3.67 11.66
C TYR A 314 16.99 4.07 10.59
N ARG A 315 15.71 4.09 10.94
CA ARG A 315 14.61 4.41 10.00
C ARG A 315 14.32 5.91 9.92
N THR A 316 14.39 6.61 11.05
CA THR A 316 14.02 8.03 11.17
C THR A 316 15.22 8.97 11.31
N GLY A 317 16.42 8.42 11.45
CA GLY A 317 17.65 9.18 11.74
C GLY A 317 17.76 9.64 13.18
N VAL A 318 16.80 9.33 14.05
CA VAL A 318 16.79 9.69 15.48
C VAL A 318 16.25 8.53 16.30
N PRO A 319 16.98 8.03 17.31
CA PRO A 319 16.44 7.07 18.27
C PRO A 319 15.22 7.67 18.96
N GLN A 320 14.03 7.10 18.74
CA GLN A 320 12.78 7.66 19.24
C GLN A 320 11.66 6.63 19.32
N LYS A 321 10.68 6.96 20.17
CA LYS A 321 9.35 6.35 20.14
C LYS A 321 8.39 7.36 19.55
N TRP A 322 7.59 6.93 18.60
CA TRP A 322 6.69 7.78 17.86
C TRP A 322 5.28 7.22 17.97
N LYS A 323 4.29 8.08 18.21
CA LYS A 323 2.87 7.75 18.30
C LYS A 323 2.09 8.69 17.40
N GLU A 324 0.95 8.25 16.94
CA GLU A 324 0.02 9.11 16.23
C GLU A 324 -1.43 8.77 16.56
N ALA A 325 -2.31 9.76 16.33
CA ALA A 325 -3.76 9.60 16.28
C ALA A 325 -4.30 10.38 15.08
N THR A 326 -5.09 9.70 14.25
CA THR A 326 -5.69 10.24 13.04
C THR A 326 -7.19 9.98 13.04
N ALA A 327 -7.96 11.00 12.63
CA ALA A 327 -9.40 10.88 12.39
C ALA A 327 -9.72 11.39 10.99
N THR A 328 -10.38 10.55 10.19
CA THR A 328 -10.76 10.82 8.81
C THR A 328 -12.25 10.63 8.62
N VAL A 329 -12.88 11.56 7.89
CA VAL A 329 -14.25 11.41 7.39
C VAL A 329 -14.19 11.46 5.86
N VAL A 330 -14.94 10.58 5.21
CA VAL A 330 -15.01 10.48 3.77
C VAL A 330 -16.46 10.62 3.31
N TYR A 331 -16.65 11.52 2.34
CA TYR A 331 -17.91 11.69 1.63
C TYR A 331 -17.74 11.27 0.16
N SER A 332 -18.52 10.30 -0.29
CA SER A 332 -18.52 9.77 -1.66
C SER A 332 -19.82 10.15 -2.36
N PRO A 333 -19.92 11.37 -2.96
CA PRO A 333 -21.12 11.81 -3.69
C PRO A 333 -21.44 10.92 -4.89
N ALA A 334 -20.42 10.30 -5.47
CA ALA A 334 -20.50 9.37 -6.58
C ALA A 334 -19.48 8.24 -6.39
N ALA A 335 -19.67 7.10 -7.04
CA ALA A 335 -18.72 5.98 -7.00
C ALA A 335 -17.32 6.36 -7.53
N SER A 336 -17.25 7.38 -8.38
CA SER A 336 -16.00 7.88 -8.95
C SER A 336 -15.30 8.96 -8.13
N LEU A 337 -15.89 9.48 -7.03
CA LEU A 337 -15.33 10.60 -6.29
C LEU A 337 -15.41 10.36 -4.79
N ASP A 338 -14.26 10.43 -4.12
CA ASP A 338 -14.14 10.50 -2.67
C ASP A 338 -13.60 11.88 -2.26
N LEU A 339 -14.25 12.52 -1.31
CA LEU A 339 -13.81 13.74 -0.64
C LEU A 339 -13.48 13.38 0.81
N LEU A 340 -12.25 13.62 1.23
CA LEU A 340 -11.75 13.27 2.56
C LEU A 340 -11.42 14.54 3.35
N ALA A 341 -11.78 14.53 4.63
CA ALA A 341 -11.31 15.51 5.61
C ALA A 341 -10.63 14.73 6.74
N GLU A 342 -9.41 15.14 7.08
CA GLU A 342 -8.59 14.45 8.06
C GLU A 342 -7.92 15.43 9.01
N VAL A 343 -7.79 15.03 10.27
CA VAL A 343 -6.91 15.65 11.26
C VAL A 343 -6.01 14.58 11.86
N ARG A 344 -4.74 14.94 12.10
CA ARG A 344 -3.73 14.03 12.64
C ARG A 344 -2.81 14.77 13.60
N ASP A 345 -2.46 14.11 14.70
CA ASP A 345 -1.45 14.56 15.63
C ASP A 345 -0.39 13.45 15.83
N ASP A 346 0.89 13.81 15.77
CA ASP A 346 2.02 12.93 15.98
C ASP A 346 2.80 13.37 17.23
N TRP A 347 3.22 12.42 18.06
CA TRP A 347 4.03 12.67 19.24
C TRP A 347 5.30 11.84 19.24
N THR A 348 6.44 12.49 19.47
CA THR A 348 7.75 11.84 19.56
C THR A 348 8.38 11.99 20.94
N THR A 349 9.17 11.01 21.36
CA THR A 349 10.12 11.21 22.45
C THR A 349 11.31 12.03 21.95
N ASN A 350 12.14 12.55 22.88
CA ASN A 350 13.38 13.26 22.59
C ASN A 350 13.22 14.55 21.77
N HIS A 351 11.98 15.13 21.69
CA HIS A 351 11.71 16.34 20.92
C HIS A 351 12.27 16.24 19.48
N ALA A 352 12.00 15.11 18.84
CA ALA A 352 12.64 14.75 17.58
C ALA A 352 12.16 15.55 16.36
N ILE A 353 10.99 16.19 16.43
CA ILE A 353 10.40 17.00 15.34
C ILE A 353 10.99 18.41 15.37
N LEU A 354 11.19 19.02 14.20
CA LEU A 354 11.49 20.46 14.11
C LEU A 354 10.20 21.25 13.89
N ARG A 355 10.03 22.32 14.70
CA ARG A 355 8.97 23.31 14.53
C ARG A 355 9.59 24.70 14.61
N HIS A 356 9.49 25.49 13.53
CA HIS A 356 10.15 26.81 13.40
C HIS A 356 11.66 26.76 13.74
N GLY A 357 12.33 25.69 13.25
CA GLY A 357 13.75 25.47 13.46
C GLY A 357 14.13 24.98 14.86
N SER A 358 13.18 24.80 15.78
CA SER A 358 13.42 24.35 17.17
C SER A 358 12.88 22.93 17.39
N PRO A 359 13.54 22.13 18.24
CA PRO A 359 13.06 20.81 18.64
C PRO A 359 11.69 20.85 19.33
N ALA A 360 10.76 20.01 18.87
CA ALA A 360 9.41 19.88 19.39
C ALA A 360 9.05 18.39 19.56
N SER A 361 8.12 18.11 20.48
CA SER A 361 7.65 16.75 20.78
C SER A 361 6.44 16.33 19.97
N SER A 362 5.78 17.24 19.26
CA SER A 362 4.58 16.93 18.48
C SER A 362 4.48 17.76 17.22
N GLN A 363 3.65 17.29 16.28
CA GLN A 363 3.19 18.03 15.11
C GLN A 363 1.72 17.72 14.84
N PHE A 364 0.98 18.73 14.40
CA PHE A 364 -0.41 18.62 14.00
C PHE A 364 -0.55 18.86 12.50
N SER A 365 -1.47 18.14 11.86
CA SER A 365 -1.84 18.38 10.47
C SER A 365 -3.34 18.27 10.26
N ALA A 366 -3.79 18.96 9.19
CA ALA A 366 -5.15 18.84 8.68
C ALA A 366 -5.10 18.76 7.15
N THR A 367 -5.90 17.88 6.57
CA THR A 367 -5.93 17.63 5.13
C THR A 367 -7.36 17.62 4.62
N ILE A 368 -7.58 18.31 3.48
CA ILE A 368 -8.77 18.12 2.65
C ILE A 368 -8.29 17.52 1.33
N LYS A 369 -8.81 16.35 0.97
CA LYS A 369 -8.34 15.56 -0.18
C LYS A 369 -9.50 15.18 -1.08
N ALA A 370 -9.26 15.17 -2.39
CA ALA A 370 -10.17 14.65 -3.40
C ALA A 370 -9.49 13.51 -4.17
N ILE A 371 -10.16 12.38 -4.30
CA ILE A 371 -9.70 11.25 -5.09
C ILE A 371 -10.76 10.96 -6.16
N PHE A 372 -10.42 11.25 -7.42
CA PHE A 372 -11.28 10.94 -8.56
C PHE A 372 -10.81 9.64 -9.23
N LYS A 373 -11.73 8.71 -9.43
CA LYS A 373 -11.50 7.37 -9.98
C LYS A 373 -12.16 7.23 -11.34
N PHE A 374 -11.47 6.63 -12.30
CA PHE A 374 -11.98 6.37 -13.64
C PHE A 374 -11.48 5.03 -14.16
N GLY A 375 -12.14 4.46 -15.17
CA GLY A 375 -11.67 3.20 -15.76
C GLY A 375 -12.74 2.46 -16.55
N THR A 376 -12.37 1.26 -17.00
CA THR A 376 -13.29 0.34 -17.61
C THR A 376 -14.35 -0.07 -16.59
N PRO A 377 -15.62 -0.22 -17.00
CA PRO A 377 -16.62 -0.80 -16.11
C PRO A 377 -16.13 -2.16 -15.58
N ALA A 378 -16.41 -2.44 -14.30
CA ALA A 378 -16.20 -3.79 -13.82
C ALA A 378 -16.97 -4.77 -14.71
N PRO A 379 -16.41 -5.95 -15.05
CA PRO A 379 -17.15 -6.97 -15.76
C PRO A 379 -18.47 -7.19 -15.03
N SER A 380 -19.57 -7.14 -15.79
CA SER A 380 -20.89 -7.44 -15.22
C SER A 380 -20.87 -8.89 -14.72
N SER A 381 -20.96 -9.04 -13.40
CA SER A 381 -21.12 -10.34 -12.72
C SER A 381 -22.46 -10.99 -13.06
#